data_de696f5c28467838c4f450e2cb0fecdf
#
_entry.id   de696f5c28467838c4f450e2cb0fecdf
#
_cell.length_a   1.000
_cell.length_b   1.000
_cell.length_c   1.000
_cell.angle_alpha   90.00
_cell.angle_beta   90.00
_cell.angle_gamma   90.00
#
_symmetry.space_group_name_H-M   'P 1'
#
loop_
_entity.id
_entity.type
_entity.pdbx_description
1 polymer ?
#
loop_
_entity_poly.entity_id
_entity_poly.type
_entity_poly.pdbx_seq_one_letter_code
_entity_poly.pdbx_strand_id
1 'polypeptide(L)'
;MKRLVLASNNPGKLKEFAQLLAPFDFELLAQSAFAVTEAEEPHPTFIENALAKARHASAATGLPALADDSGLCVAALGGAPGVLSARYGGEPKSDARNNTRLLSALDGHTDRRAHYVCVLVLLAHAEDPQPLIAEGEWHGEILRAPRGNGGFGYDPLFLVPQLGVSAAELAEEQKNTLSHRGQAMAQLLARLHRAR
;
A
#
# COMPACT_ATOMS: atom_id res chain seq x y z
N MET A 1 -19.19 -14.81 -8.76
CA MET A 1 -18.14 -13.77 -8.60
C MET A 1 -18.72 -12.60 -7.84
N LYS A 2 -18.12 -12.23 -6.71
CA LYS A 2 -18.56 -11.09 -5.90
C LYS A 2 -17.84 -9.84 -6.40
N ARG A 3 -18.61 -8.80 -6.79
CA ARG A 3 -18.03 -7.54 -7.26
C ARG A 3 -17.44 -6.77 -6.08
N LEU A 4 -16.23 -6.27 -6.23
CA LEU A 4 -15.49 -5.53 -5.22
C LEU A 4 -14.79 -4.33 -5.88
N VAL A 5 -15.06 -3.12 -5.39
CA VAL A 5 -14.37 -1.92 -5.88
C VAL A 5 -13.07 -1.75 -5.12
N LEU A 6 -11.97 -1.56 -5.86
CA LEU A 6 -10.70 -1.11 -5.27
C LEU A 6 -10.66 0.43 -5.29
N ALA A 7 -10.60 1.03 -4.12
CA ALA A 7 -10.51 2.47 -3.91
C ALA A 7 -9.08 2.98 -4.16
N SER A 8 -8.59 2.81 -5.38
CA SER A 8 -7.26 3.24 -5.79
C SER A 8 -7.21 3.45 -7.31
N ASN A 9 -6.46 4.48 -7.72
CA ASN A 9 -6.11 4.73 -9.12
C ASN A 9 -4.62 4.41 -9.42
N ASN A 10 -3.87 3.92 -8.43
CA ASN A 10 -2.48 3.54 -8.61
C ASN A 10 -2.37 2.23 -9.39
N PRO A 11 -1.78 2.22 -10.61
CA PRO A 11 -1.73 1.03 -11.46
C PRO A 11 -0.89 -0.10 -10.88
N GLY A 12 0.16 0.22 -10.11
CA GLY A 12 0.97 -0.78 -9.41
C GLY A 12 0.16 -1.51 -8.36
N LYS A 13 -0.61 -0.79 -7.55
CA LYS A 13 -1.51 -1.37 -6.55
C LYS A 13 -2.60 -2.22 -7.21
N LEU A 14 -3.23 -1.71 -8.28
CA LEU A 14 -4.25 -2.46 -9.03
C LEU A 14 -3.72 -3.81 -9.51
N LYS A 15 -2.51 -3.82 -10.09
CA LYS A 15 -1.86 -5.05 -10.57
C LYS A 15 -1.60 -6.03 -9.40
N GLU A 16 -1.01 -5.56 -8.31
CA GLU A 16 -0.72 -6.40 -7.14
C GLU A 16 -2.00 -6.98 -6.52
N PHE A 17 -3.05 -6.17 -6.31
CA PHE A 17 -4.31 -6.66 -5.77
C PHE A 17 -5.03 -7.63 -6.71
N ALA A 18 -4.99 -7.40 -8.02
CA ALA A 18 -5.57 -8.33 -8.98
C ALA A 18 -4.89 -9.71 -8.91
N GLN A 19 -3.58 -9.75 -8.78
CA GLN A 19 -2.82 -11.00 -8.62
C GLN A 19 -3.14 -11.69 -7.29
N LEU A 20 -3.16 -10.96 -6.18
CA LEU A 20 -3.44 -11.50 -4.84
C LEU A 20 -4.87 -12.02 -4.69
N LEU A 21 -5.84 -11.42 -5.38
CA LEU A 21 -7.24 -11.81 -5.34
C LEU A 21 -7.63 -12.83 -6.42
N ALA A 22 -6.77 -13.09 -7.41
CA ALA A 22 -7.05 -14.02 -8.52
C ALA A 22 -7.49 -15.44 -8.08
N PRO A 23 -6.96 -16.03 -6.98
CA PRO A 23 -7.42 -17.33 -6.51
C PRO A 23 -8.81 -17.32 -5.85
N PHE A 24 -9.40 -16.14 -5.65
CA PHE A 24 -10.67 -15.99 -4.93
C PHE A 24 -11.76 -15.53 -5.89
N ASP A 25 -13.02 -15.84 -5.58
CA ASP A 25 -14.18 -15.55 -6.41
C ASP A 25 -14.60 -14.06 -6.33
N PHE A 26 -13.64 -13.13 -6.56
CA PHE A 26 -13.87 -11.69 -6.64
C PHE A 26 -13.66 -11.16 -8.05
N GLU A 27 -14.60 -10.33 -8.51
CA GLU A 27 -14.42 -9.42 -9.63
C GLU A 27 -13.95 -8.07 -9.11
N LEU A 28 -12.62 -7.84 -9.18
CA LEU A 28 -12.02 -6.58 -8.74
C LEU A 28 -12.24 -5.50 -9.80
N LEU A 29 -12.88 -4.40 -9.40
CA LEU A 29 -13.20 -3.27 -10.25
C LEU A 29 -12.43 -2.03 -9.78
N ALA A 30 -11.75 -1.35 -10.69
CA ALA A 30 -11.09 -0.08 -10.34
C ALA A 30 -12.14 1.01 -10.10
N GLN A 31 -11.93 1.88 -9.11
CA GLN A 31 -12.85 3.02 -8.87
C GLN A 31 -12.97 3.96 -10.06
N SER A 32 -11.92 4.06 -10.89
CA SER A 32 -11.95 4.85 -12.14
C SER A 32 -12.97 4.36 -13.16
N ALA A 33 -13.34 3.07 -13.14
CA ALA A 33 -14.40 2.52 -14.00
C ALA A 33 -15.79 3.10 -13.68
N PHE A 34 -15.94 3.72 -12.50
CA PHE A 34 -17.18 4.37 -12.03
C PHE A 34 -17.07 5.89 -12.01
N ALA A 35 -16.03 6.48 -12.60
CA ALA A 35 -15.73 7.91 -12.53
C ALA A 35 -15.64 8.47 -11.10
N VAL A 36 -15.28 7.61 -10.12
CA VAL A 36 -15.09 8.01 -8.73
C VAL A 36 -13.77 8.76 -8.61
N THR A 37 -13.84 9.99 -8.06
CA THR A 37 -12.65 10.79 -7.76
C THR A 37 -11.86 10.22 -6.60
N GLU A 38 -10.55 10.52 -6.53
CA GLU A 38 -9.76 10.15 -5.36
C GLU A 38 -10.32 10.81 -4.11
N ALA A 39 -10.45 10.03 -3.04
CA ALA A 39 -10.79 10.55 -1.73
C ALA A 39 -9.63 11.41 -1.18
N GLU A 40 -9.96 12.43 -0.41
CA GLU A 40 -8.96 13.15 0.37
C GLU A 40 -8.34 12.25 1.45
N GLU A 41 -7.07 12.45 1.71
CA GLU A 41 -6.30 11.74 2.74
C GLU A 41 -5.76 12.73 3.78
N PRO A 42 -6.65 13.36 4.58
CA PRO A 42 -6.26 14.40 5.52
C PRO A 42 -5.76 13.87 6.87
N HIS A 43 -5.90 12.57 7.11
CA HIS A 43 -5.68 11.97 8.41
C HIS A 43 -4.21 11.61 8.66
N PRO A 44 -3.77 11.65 9.93
CA PRO A 44 -2.38 11.34 10.29
C PRO A 44 -2.06 9.83 10.32
N THR A 45 -3.07 8.96 10.20
CA THR A 45 -2.87 7.50 10.27
C THR A 45 -3.31 6.80 9.00
N PHE A 46 -2.65 5.70 8.68
CA PHE A 46 -3.00 4.84 7.54
C PHE A 46 -4.42 4.27 7.67
N ILE A 47 -4.84 3.88 8.87
CA ILE A 47 -6.16 3.29 9.09
C ILE A 47 -7.30 4.28 8.82
N GLU A 48 -7.16 5.52 9.26
CA GLU A 48 -8.18 6.55 9.03
C GLU A 48 -8.30 6.88 7.55
N ASN A 49 -7.17 7.03 6.84
CA ASN A 49 -7.17 7.28 5.39
C ASN A 49 -7.74 6.08 4.61
N ALA A 50 -7.36 4.84 4.95
CA ALA A 50 -7.90 3.64 4.31
C ALA A 50 -9.42 3.53 4.50
N LEU A 51 -9.91 3.80 5.72
CA LEU A 51 -11.34 3.79 6.02
C LEU A 51 -12.10 4.87 5.25
N ALA A 52 -11.57 6.09 5.19
CA ALA A 52 -12.16 7.20 4.43
C ALA A 52 -12.25 6.86 2.93
N LYS A 53 -11.18 6.31 2.35
CA LYS A 53 -11.16 5.86 0.95
C LYS A 53 -12.18 4.77 0.66
N ALA A 54 -12.26 3.75 1.53
CA ALA A 54 -13.21 2.66 1.37
C ALA A 54 -14.66 3.15 1.41
N ARG A 55 -14.99 4.01 2.39
CA ARG A 55 -16.32 4.63 2.50
C ARG A 55 -16.68 5.48 1.29
N HIS A 56 -15.75 6.32 0.84
CA HIS A 56 -15.95 7.15 -0.35
C HIS A 56 -16.28 6.31 -1.59
N ALA A 57 -15.47 5.28 -1.87
CA ALA A 57 -15.68 4.41 -3.01
C ALA A 57 -16.98 3.61 -2.89
N SER A 58 -17.30 3.07 -1.72
CA SER A 58 -18.54 2.32 -1.49
C SER A 58 -19.78 3.20 -1.61
N ALA A 59 -19.76 4.42 -1.06
CA ALA A 59 -20.86 5.38 -1.19
C ALA A 59 -21.13 5.78 -2.64
N ALA A 60 -20.07 6.02 -3.41
CA ALA A 60 -20.17 6.43 -4.81
C ALA A 60 -20.65 5.30 -5.74
N THR A 61 -20.35 4.05 -5.43
CA THR A 61 -20.63 2.90 -6.32
C THR A 61 -21.79 2.02 -5.87
N GLY A 62 -22.19 2.09 -4.60
CA GLY A 62 -23.14 1.17 -3.99
C GLY A 62 -22.62 -0.28 -3.85
N LEU A 63 -21.33 -0.50 -4.03
CA LEU A 63 -20.69 -1.81 -3.99
C LEU A 63 -19.81 -1.97 -2.72
N PRO A 64 -19.51 -3.22 -2.31
CA PRO A 64 -18.43 -3.47 -1.38
C PRO A 64 -17.13 -2.84 -1.87
N ALA A 65 -16.35 -2.27 -0.96
CA ALA A 65 -15.12 -1.57 -1.31
C ALA A 65 -13.93 -2.04 -0.49
N LEU A 66 -12.82 -2.25 -1.16
CA LEU A 66 -11.51 -2.49 -0.56
C LEU A 66 -10.66 -1.23 -0.78
N ALA A 67 -10.11 -0.70 0.30
CA ALA A 67 -9.09 0.34 0.22
C ALA A 67 -7.81 -0.11 0.87
N ASP A 68 -6.69 0.41 0.37
CA ASP A 68 -5.43 0.36 1.07
C ASP A 68 -4.92 1.78 1.35
N ASP A 69 -4.33 1.96 2.51
CA ASP A 69 -3.38 3.03 2.72
C ASP A 69 -2.05 2.43 3.14
N SER A 70 -0.98 2.87 2.48
CA SER A 70 0.33 2.26 2.65
C SER A 70 1.44 3.27 2.44
N GLY A 71 2.53 3.06 3.15
CA GLY A 71 3.67 3.95 3.06
C GLY A 71 4.92 3.37 3.69
N LEU A 72 6.01 4.11 3.52
CA LEU A 72 7.31 3.83 4.08
C LEU A 72 7.48 4.64 5.37
N CYS A 73 7.87 3.98 6.44
CA CYS A 73 8.22 4.60 7.71
C CYS A 73 9.73 4.40 7.98
N VAL A 74 10.47 5.48 8.21
CA VAL A 74 11.91 5.45 8.45
C VAL A 74 12.22 5.87 9.87
N ALA A 75 12.92 5.03 10.61
CA ALA A 75 13.18 5.22 12.05
C ALA A 75 13.91 6.53 12.34
N ALA A 76 15.00 6.81 11.63
CA ALA A 76 15.78 8.04 11.80
C ALA A 76 15.03 9.33 11.47
N LEU A 77 13.90 9.23 10.74
CA LEU A 77 13.07 10.36 10.37
C LEU A 77 11.76 10.45 11.18
N GLY A 78 11.70 9.77 12.34
CA GLY A 78 10.50 9.75 13.19
C GLY A 78 9.26 9.17 12.54
N GLY A 79 9.43 8.22 11.59
CA GLY A 79 8.35 7.60 10.83
C GLY A 79 8.04 8.29 9.48
N ALA A 80 8.65 9.43 9.18
CA ALA A 80 8.49 10.02 7.84
C ALA A 80 9.13 9.11 6.77
N PRO A 81 8.60 9.12 5.52
CA PRO A 81 7.48 9.90 4.99
C PRO A 81 6.08 9.47 5.49
N GLY A 82 5.87 8.26 6.01
CA GLY A 82 4.59 7.80 6.57
C GLY A 82 3.44 7.92 5.56
N VAL A 83 2.32 8.48 5.98
CA VAL A 83 1.13 8.71 5.11
C VAL A 83 1.40 9.65 3.93
N LEU A 84 2.49 10.40 3.96
CA LEU A 84 2.89 11.28 2.85
C LEU A 84 3.76 10.58 1.80
N SER A 85 3.96 9.26 1.88
CA SER A 85 4.89 8.50 1.03
C SER A 85 4.73 8.76 -0.47
N ALA A 86 3.50 8.82 -0.97
CA ALA A 86 3.24 9.03 -2.39
C ALA A 86 3.59 10.44 -2.90
N ARG A 87 3.62 11.44 -1.99
CA ARG A 87 3.84 12.86 -2.30
C ARG A 87 4.99 13.50 -1.50
N TYR A 88 5.87 12.68 -0.95
CA TYR A 88 6.98 13.16 -0.10
C TYR A 88 7.90 14.16 -0.81
N GLY A 89 8.14 13.98 -2.10
CA GLY A 89 8.90 14.89 -2.96
C GLY A 89 8.10 16.09 -3.49
N GLY A 90 6.82 16.26 -3.07
CA GLY A 90 5.92 17.31 -3.53
C GLY A 90 5.05 16.90 -4.72
N GLU A 91 4.19 17.81 -5.16
CA GLU A 91 3.29 17.61 -6.30
C GLU A 91 3.93 18.09 -7.63
N PRO A 92 3.52 17.50 -8.77
CA PRO A 92 2.76 16.26 -8.93
C PRO A 92 3.52 15.04 -8.40
N LYS A 93 2.81 13.95 -8.03
CA LYS A 93 3.42 12.70 -7.50
C LYS A 93 4.54 12.20 -8.42
N SER A 94 5.71 11.85 -7.86
CA SER A 94 6.86 11.35 -8.61
C SER A 94 7.76 10.46 -7.74
N ASP A 95 7.89 9.20 -8.09
CA ASP A 95 8.74 8.25 -7.37
C ASP A 95 10.21 8.71 -7.37
N ALA A 96 10.71 9.24 -8.49
CA ALA A 96 12.07 9.75 -8.57
C ALA A 96 12.34 10.90 -7.60
N ARG A 97 11.41 11.87 -7.48
CA ARG A 97 11.54 12.97 -6.50
C ARG A 97 11.39 12.49 -5.07
N ASN A 98 10.47 11.56 -4.82
CA ASN A 98 10.29 10.96 -3.51
C ASN A 98 11.59 10.28 -3.05
N ASN A 99 12.20 9.47 -3.92
CA ASN A 99 13.47 8.77 -3.66
C ASN A 99 14.63 9.75 -3.43
N THR A 100 14.75 10.79 -4.27
CA THR A 100 15.78 11.83 -4.08
C THR A 100 15.61 12.54 -2.74
N ARG A 101 14.39 12.94 -2.39
CA ARG A 101 14.10 13.60 -1.11
C ARG A 101 14.41 12.70 0.09
N LEU A 102 14.06 11.39 -0.01
CA LEU A 102 14.35 10.43 1.05
C LEU A 102 15.86 10.29 1.28
N LEU A 103 16.64 10.14 0.21
CA LEU A 103 18.09 10.05 0.32
C LEU A 103 18.70 11.32 0.93
N SER A 104 18.24 12.50 0.50
CA SER A 104 18.69 13.78 1.07
C SER A 104 18.31 13.91 2.55
N ALA A 105 17.11 13.50 2.94
CA ALA A 105 16.69 13.54 4.34
C ALA A 105 17.51 12.59 5.23
N LEU A 106 18.04 11.52 4.66
CA LEU A 106 18.88 10.53 5.34
C LEU A 106 20.38 10.82 5.24
N ASP A 107 20.76 11.98 4.69
CA ASP A 107 22.17 12.37 4.65
C ASP A 107 22.71 12.54 6.09
N GLY A 108 23.90 11.98 6.35
CA GLY A 108 24.49 11.95 7.68
C GLY A 108 23.90 10.94 8.68
N HIS A 109 22.73 10.34 8.40
CA HIS A 109 22.15 9.32 9.27
C HIS A 109 22.80 7.95 9.05
N THR A 110 23.21 7.30 10.15
CA THR A 110 23.73 5.92 10.15
C THR A 110 22.61 4.90 10.35
N ASP A 111 21.57 5.23 11.10
CA ASP A 111 20.39 4.40 11.25
C ASP A 111 19.54 4.52 9.96
N ARG A 112 19.43 3.41 9.25
CA ARG A 112 18.71 3.32 7.99
C ARG A 112 17.51 2.38 8.05
N ARG A 113 17.16 1.92 9.27
CA ARG A 113 16.02 1.03 9.49
C ARG A 113 14.74 1.67 9.01
N ALA A 114 13.98 0.90 8.27
CA ALA A 114 12.71 1.31 7.73
C ALA A 114 11.75 0.13 7.67
N HIS A 115 10.47 0.42 7.58
CA HIS A 115 9.47 -0.59 7.26
C HIS A 115 8.38 0.01 6.38
N TYR A 116 7.87 -0.79 5.49
CA TYR A 116 6.62 -0.51 4.81
C TYR A 116 5.45 -0.94 5.69
N VAL A 117 4.40 -0.14 5.67
CA VAL A 117 3.10 -0.44 6.29
C VAL A 117 2.04 -0.53 5.20
N CYS A 118 1.12 -1.48 5.31
CA CYS A 118 -0.11 -1.52 4.54
C CYS A 118 -1.28 -1.77 5.48
N VAL A 119 -2.27 -0.90 5.45
CA VAL A 119 -3.56 -1.09 6.11
C VAL A 119 -4.62 -1.30 5.04
N LEU A 120 -5.30 -2.44 5.11
CA LEU A 120 -6.44 -2.78 4.27
C LEU A 120 -7.73 -2.61 5.04
N VAL A 121 -8.72 -1.99 4.41
CA VAL A 121 -10.09 -1.87 4.93
C VAL A 121 -11.05 -2.40 3.86
N LEU A 122 -11.81 -3.42 4.21
CA LEU A 122 -12.90 -3.96 3.39
C LEU A 122 -14.24 -3.65 4.05
N LEU A 123 -15.10 -2.97 3.33
CA LEU A 123 -16.48 -2.63 3.70
C LEU A 123 -17.47 -3.45 2.88
N ALA A 124 -18.54 -3.92 3.52
CA ALA A 124 -19.70 -4.49 2.81
C ALA A 124 -20.59 -3.39 2.17
N HIS A 125 -20.65 -2.21 2.79
CA HIS A 125 -21.34 -0.99 2.31
C HIS A 125 -20.77 0.24 3.02
N ALA A 126 -21.11 1.45 2.58
CA ALA A 126 -20.53 2.69 3.07
C ALA A 126 -20.73 2.91 4.59
N GLU A 127 -21.87 2.50 5.12
CA GLU A 127 -22.25 2.61 6.55
C GLU A 127 -21.95 1.33 7.35
N ASP A 128 -21.05 0.47 6.83
CA ASP A 128 -20.69 -0.78 7.53
C ASP A 128 -20.11 -0.47 8.92
N PRO A 129 -20.79 -0.93 10.00
CA PRO A 129 -20.35 -0.68 11.37
C PRO A 129 -19.18 -1.58 11.79
N GLN A 130 -18.90 -2.63 11.01
CA GLN A 130 -17.89 -3.64 11.35
C GLN A 130 -16.99 -3.98 10.16
N PRO A 131 -16.19 -3.01 9.67
CA PRO A 131 -15.27 -3.24 8.58
C PRO A 131 -14.25 -4.32 8.91
N LEU A 132 -13.84 -5.10 7.91
CA LEU A 132 -12.68 -5.96 8.07
C LEU A 132 -11.42 -5.14 7.85
N ILE A 133 -10.55 -5.11 8.85
CA ILE A 133 -9.27 -4.41 8.81
C ILE A 133 -8.15 -5.43 8.90
N ALA A 134 -7.14 -5.31 8.05
CA ALA A 134 -5.94 -6.13 8.08
C ALA A 134 -4.71 -5.25 7.86
N GLU A 135 -3.63 -5.61 8.52
CA GLU A 135 -2.38 -4.85 8.49
C GLU A 135 -1.21 -5.75 8.12
N GLY A 136 -0.21 -5.18 7.48
CA GLY A 136 1.03 -5.89 7.19
C GLY A 136 2.20 -4.93 7.25
N GLU A 137 3.31 -5.41 7.80
CA GLU A 137 4.56 -4.67 7.90
C GLU A 137 5.69 -5.45 7.22
N TRP A 138 6.51 -4.74 6.47
CA TRP A 138 7.69 -5.32 5.84
C TRP A 138 8.93 -4.55 6.27
N HIS A 139 9.73 -5.15 7.16
CA HIS A 139 10.92 -4.54 7.73
C HIS A 139 12.13 -4.66 6.80
N GLY A 140 12.92 -3.59 6.74
CA GLY A 140 14.12 -3.51 5.93
C GLY A 140 14.96 -2.28 6.26
N GLU A 141 15.81 -1.89 5.31
CA GLU A 141 16.71 -0.74 5.46
C GLU A 141 16.72 0.09 4.17
N ILE A 142 16.99 1.38 4.28
CA ILE A 142 17.14 2.25 3.13
C ILE A 142 18.57 2.21 2.61
N LEU A 143 18.76 1.81 1.37
CA LEU A 143 20.03 1.83 0.65
C LEU A 143 20.53 3.27 0.45
N ARG A 144 21.85 3.42 0.24
CA ARG A 144 22.45 4.72 -0.08
C ARG A 144 22.33 5.11 -1.56
N ALA A 145 22.03 4.14 -2.41
CA ALA A 145 21.78 4.32 -3.85
C ALA A 145 20.75 3.31 -4.34
N PRO A 146 19.99 3.64 -5.40
CA PRO A 146 18.99 2.72 -5.96
C PRO A 146 19.63 1.44 -6.52
N ARG A 147 18.94 0.31 -6.37
CA ARG A 147 19.27 -0.99 -6.96
C ARG A 147 18.03 -1.62 -7.56
N GLY A 148 18.18 -2.26 -8.73
CA GLY A 148 17.08 -2.88 -9.45
C GLY A 148 16.18 -1.88 -10.20
N ASN A 149 15.31 -2.43 -11.07
CA ASN A 149 14.44 -1.64 -11.96
C ASN A 149 12.97 -2.07 -11.88
N GLY A 150 12.65 -3.06 -11.03
CA GLY A 150 11.29 -3.55 -10.83
C GLY A 150 10.53 -2.74 -9.79
N GLY A 151 9.25 -3.08 -9.62
CA GLY A 151 8.40 -2.47 -8.61
C GLY A 151 8.03 -1.01 -8.88
N PHE A 152 7.78 -0.25 -7.82
CA PHE A 152 7.42 1.17 -7.85
C PHE A 152 7.72 1.84 -6.51
N GLY A 153 7.58 3.16 -6.46
CA GLY A 153 7.81 3.94 -5.25
C GLY A 153 9.26 3.86 -4.75
N TYR A 154 9.44 3.44 -3.51
CA TYR A 154 10.76 3.34 -2.87
C TYR A 154 11.41 1.96 -3.03
N ASP A 155 10.85 1.03 -3.79
CA ASP A 155 11.37 -0.33 -3.96
C ASP A 155 12.87 -0.38 -4.33
N PRO A 156 13.40 0.51 -5.20
CA PRO A 156 14.83 0.51 -5.51
C PRO A 156 15.73 0.89 -4.33
N LEU A 157 15.21 1.57 -3.32
CA LEU A 157 15.94 1.96 -2.12
C LEU A 157 15.71 1.05 -0.93
N PHE A 158 14.71 0.18 -0.99
CA PHE A 158 14.34 -0.66 0.15
C PHE A 158 15.07 -2.01 0.10
N LEU A 159 16.09 -2.15 0.95
CA LEU A 159 16.85 -3.40 1.13
C LEU A 159 16.03 -4.40 1.94
N VAL A 160 15.98 -5.64 1.50
CA VAL A 160 15.47 -6.79 2.22
C VAL A 160 16.66 -7.53 2.84
N PRO A 161 16.99 -7.31 4.13
CA PRO A 161 18.25 -7.78 4.70
C PRO A 161 18.45 -9.29 4.63
N GLN A 162 17.36 -10.05 4.79
CA GLN A 162 17.38 -11.52 4.76
C GLN A 162 17.80 -12.09 3.39
N LEU A 163 17.59 -11.33 2.32
CA LEU A 163 17.90 -11.74 0.95
C LEU A 163 19.10 -10.97 0.36
N GLY A 164 19.52 -9.86 0.98
CA GLY A 164 20.61 -9.03 0.50
C GLY A 164 20.32 -8.27 -0.79
N VAL A 165 19.05 -8.20 -1.23
CA VAL A 165 18.58 -7.54 -2.45
C VAL A 165 17.62 -6.41 -2.12
N SER A 166 17.44 -5.46 -3.06
CA SER A 166 16.38 -4.48 -2.94
C SER A 166 15.01 -5.08 -3.31
N ALA A 167 13.93 -4.44 -2.87
CA ALA A 167 12.58 -4.83 -3.25
C ALA A 167 12.36 -4.78 -4.78
N ALA A 168 13.08 -3.89 -5.48
CA ALA A 168 13.04 -3.78 -6.94
C ALA A 168 13.79 -4.90 -7.68
N GLU A 169 14.59 -5.69 -7.00
CA GLU A 169 15.31 -6.85 -7.56
C GLU A 169 14.55 -8.17 -7.36
N LEU A 170 13.45 -8.16 -6.59
CA LEU A 170 12.62 -9.34 -6.36
C LEU A 170 11.72 -9.64 -7.55
N ALA A 171 11.49 -10.93 -7.80
CA ALA A 171 10.39 -11.36 -8.68
C ALA A 171 9.03 -10.97 -8.09
N GLU A 172 8.04 -10.65 -8.94
CA GLU A 172 6.71 -10.21 -8.50
C GLU A 172 6.06 -11.19 -7.52
N GLU A 173 6.14 -12.50 -7.77
CA GLU A 173 5.58 -13.55 -6.91
C GLU A 173 6.23 -13.53 -5.52
N GLN A 174 7.55 -13.37 -5.47
CA GLN A 174 8.31 -13.28 -4.24
C GLN A 174 7.92 -12.04 -3.44
N LYS A 175 7.85 -10.89 -4.13
CA LYS A 175 7.42 -9.63 -3.52
C LYS A 175 5.98 -9.73 -3.00
N ASN A 176 5.05 -10.31 -3.77
CA ASN A 176 3.66 -10.51 -3.38
C ASN A 176 3.51 -11.36 -2.11
N THR A 177 4.44 -12.29 -1.86
CA THR A 177 4.44 -13.11 -0.64
C THR A 177 5.03 -12.37 0.56
N LEU A 178 6.15 -11.65 0.37
CA LEU A 178 6.94 -11.07 1.47
C LEU A 178 6.49 -9.67 1.87
N SER A 179 5.90 -8.91 0.94
CA SER A 179 5.62 -7.49 1.15
C SER A 179 4.53 -7.24 2.20
N HIS A 180 4.54 -6.02 2.74
CA HIS A 180 3.48 -5.48 3.61
C HIS A 180 2.07 -5.73 3.05
N ARG A 181 1.88 -5.53 1.73
CA ARG A 181 0.58 -5.72 1.06
C ARG A 181 0.21 -7.20 0.96
N GLY A 182 1.17 -8.07 0.64
CA GLY A 182 0.96 -9.52 0.65
C GLY A 182 0.55 -10.03 2.02
N GLN A 183 1.26 -9.58 3.07
CA GLN A 183 0.95 -9.94 4.46
C GLN A 183 -0.42 -9.44 4.90
N ALA A 184 -0.75 -8.17 4.62
CA ALA A 184 -2.07 -7.61 4.93
C ALA A 184 -3.19 -8.36 4.19
N MET A 185 -2.97 -8.70 2.91
CA MET A 185 -3.94 -9.47 2.12
C MET A 185 -4.14 -10.89 2.68
N ALA A 186 -3.08 -11.58 3.05
CA ALA A 186 -3.18 -12.91 3.67
C ALA A 186 -4.02 -12.88 4.96
N GLN A 187 -3.82 -11.85 5.80
CA GLN A 187 -4.63 -11.63 7.01
C GLN A 187 -6.10 -11.33 6.67
N LEU A 188 -6.36 -10.47 5.68
CA LEU A 188 -7.72 -10.13 5.25
C LEU A 188 -8.47 -11.38 4.78
N LEU A 189 -7.84 -12.19 3.95
CA LEU A 189 -8.41 -13.44 3.42
C LEU A 189 -8.69 -14.46 4.54
N ALA A 190 -7.78 -14.59 5.50
CA ALA A 190 -8.01 -15.46 6.66
C ALA A 190 -9.22 -15.01 7.51
N ARG A 191 -9.46 -13.70 7.64
CA ARG A 191 -10.65 -13.15 8.31
C ARG A 191 -11.93 -13.39 7.50
N LEU A 192 -11.89 -13.22 6.18
CA LEU A 192 -13.02 -13.50 5.29
C LEU A 192 -13.48 -14.96 5.34
N HIS A 193 -12.54 -15.90 5.49
CA HIS A 193 -12.88 -17.33 5.63
C HIS A 193 -13.57 -17.64 6.97
N ARG A 194 -13.25 -16.91 8.04
CA ARG A 194 -13.87 -17.11 9.36
C ARG A 194 -15.24 -16.45 9.49
N ALA A 195 -15.55 -15.47 8.67
CA ALA A 195 -16.82 -14.74 8.69
C ALA A 195 -17.91 -15.38 7.81
N ARG A 196 -17.58 -16.50 7.16
CA ARG A 196 -18.51 -17.35 6.40
C ARG A 196 -18.92 -18.57 7.21
#